data_1645c2cf563e955c65f5b4dc588adc2e
#
_entry.id   1645c2cf563e955c65f5b4dc588adc2e
#
_cell.length_a   1.000
_cell.length_b   1.000
_cell.length_c   1.000
_cell.angle_alpha   90.00
_cell.angle_beta   90.00
_cell.angle_gamma   90.00
#
_symmetry.space_group_name_H-M   'P 1'
#
loop_
_entity.id
_entity.type
_entity.pdbx_description
1 polymer ?
#
loop_
_entity_poly.entity_id
_entity_poly.type
_entity_poly.pdbx_seq_one_letter_code
_entity_poly.pdbx_strand_id
1 'polypeptide(L)'
;MCIRDREYAEYSTDAYTFAAAELVRRYCPTAMLIGATNQGRDLAPRLSCRLKTGLTADTTDVDYDAKSGLVSWTRPAFGGNLMATIFCPEKRPQMGTVRPGIYRVPTPEKDKKCELRREDIHFDKSLIRTEVTERIAEIANDMLALEDAEIIVSGGRGVGSAENFEIIRRLADELGAAVGASRAAVDAGFIEQIHQVGLTGKTVQPKLYIACGISGAIQHRAGMIGSDMIVAINKDPTAPIFDIATYGIVGDLFEVIPLLIDAIRAAREEDSCILNKAL
;
A
#
# COMPACT_ATOMS: atom_id res chain seq x y z
N MET A 1 -9.35 -17.34 1.40
CA MET A 1 -8.84 -18.67 1.04
C MET A 1 -7.45 -18.83 1.67
N CYS A 2 -7.25 -19.90 2.43
CA CYS A 2 -5.93 -20.24 2.99
C CYS A 2 -5.43 -21.50 2.30
N ILE A 3 -4.25 -21.46 1.71
CA ILE A 3 -3.59 -22.60 1.07
C ILE A 3 -2.49 -23.06 2.00
N ARG A 4 -2.64 -24.27 2.61
CA ARG A 4 -1.75 -24.78 3.67
C ARG A 4 -1.13 -26.13 3.39
N ASP A 5 -1.50 -26.78 2.30
CA ASP A 5 -1.01 -28.12 2.00
C ASP A 5 0.42 -28.11 1.46
N ARG A 6 1.15 -29.22 1.63
CA ARG A 6 2.55 -29.32 1.23
C ARG A 6 2.78 -29.06 -0.27
N GLU A 7 1.78 -29.33 -1.10
CA GLU A 7 1.83 -29.08 -2.54
C GLU A 7 1.73 -27.58 -2.89
N TYR A 8 1.20 -26.77 -1.96
CA TYR A 8 0.97 -25.35 -2.10
C TYR A 8 1.76 -24.53 -1.09
N ALA A 9 2.72 -25.15 -0.37
CA ALA A 9 3.53 -24.46 0.64
C ALA A 9 4.34 -23.31 0.04
N GLU A 10 4.77 -23.49 -1.20
CA GLU A 10 5.46 -22.47 -1.98
C GLU A 10 4.54 -21.98 -3.11
N TYR A 11 4.57 -20.67 -3.33
CA TYR A 11 3.82 -20.08 -4.42
C TYR A 11 4.34 -20.58 -5.77
N SER A 12 3.42 -21.10 -6.57
CA SER A 12 3.60 -21.40 -7.98
C SER A 12 2.37 -20.94 -8.72
N THR A 13 2.55 -20.14 -9.77
CA THR A 13 1.44 -19.62 -10.59
C THR A 13 0.58 -20.74 -11.13
N ASP A 14 1.18 -21.84 -11.58
CA ASP A 14 0.45 -22.97 -12.17
C ASP A 14 -0.40 -23.70 -11.11
N ALA A 15 0.18 -24.03 -9.95
CA ALA A 15 -0.54 -24.73 -8.87
C ALA A 15 -1.65 -23.87 -8.27
N TYR A 16 -1.36 -22.62 -7.95
CA TYR A 16 -2.34 -21.69 -7.36
C TYR A 16 -3.48 -21.36 -8.33
N THR A 17 -3.17 -21.20 -9.63
CA THR A 17 -4.21 -21.03 -10.66
C THR A 17 -5.11 -22.26 -10.78
N PHE A 18 -4.54 -23.46 -10.69
CA PHE A 18 -5.31 -24.70 -10.72
C PHE A 18 -6.26 -24.77 -9.51
N ALA A 19 -5.74 -24.64 -8.30
CA ALA A 19 -6.53 -24.71 -7.08
C ALA A 19 -7.65 -23.64 -7.06
N ALA A 20 -7.33 -22.40 -7.41
CA ALA A 20 -8.32 -21.34 -7.46
C ALA A 20 -9.40 -21.59 -8.53
N ALA A 21 -9.02 -22.11 -9.70
CA ALA A 21 -9.97 -22.42 -10.76
C ALA A 21 -10.92 -23.58 -10.35
N GLU A 22 -10.40 -24.60 -9.66
CA GLU A 22 -11.23 -25.69 -9.13
C GLU A 22 -12.24 -25.18 -8.08
N LEU A 23 -11.81 -24.31 -7.16
CA LEU A 23 -12.70 -23.69 -6.19
C LEU A 23 -13.78 -22.84 -6.88
N VAL A 24 -13.41 -22.05 -7.88
CA VAL A 24 -14.39 -21.27 -8.66
C VAL A 24 -15.42 -22.17 -9.34
N ARG A 25 -15.00 -23.31 -9.89
CA ARG A 25 -15.93 -24.27 -10.51
C ARG A 25 -16.87 -24.93 -9.51
N ARG A 26 -16.38 -25.24 -8.28
CA ARG A 26 -17.18 -25.87 -7.23
C ARG A 26 -18.20 -24.91 -6.60
N TYR A 27 -17.78 -23.66 -6.36
CA TYR A 27 -18.56 -22.70 -5.58
C TYR A 27 -19.26 -21.63 -6.42
N CYS A 28 -18.93 -21.50 -7.70
CA CYS A 28 -19.52 -20.55 -8.66
C CYS A 28 -19.67 -19.12 -8.07
N PRO A 29 -18.60 -18.48 -7.55
CA PRO A 29 -18.73 -17.17 -6.92
C PRO A 29 -19.14 -16.10 -7.94
N THR A 30 -19.93 -15.13 -7.51
CA THR A 30 -20.32 -13.99 -8.34
C THR A 30 -19.14 -13.05 -8.63
N ALA A 31 -18.29 -12.85 -7.63
CA ALA A 31 -17.11 -11.98 -7.74
C ALA A 31 -15.89 -12.62 -7.05
N MET A 32 -14.70 -12.22 -7.46
CA MET A 32 -13.45 -12.65 -6.87
C MET A 32 -12.48 -11.47 -6.74
N LEU A 33 -12.14 -11.13 -5.50
CA LEU A 33 -11.17 -10.10 -5.17
C LEU A 33 -9.83 -10.76 -4.84
N ILE A 34 -8.76 -10.23 -5.40
CA ILE A 34 -7.38 -10.69 -5.19
C ILE A 34 -6.55 -9.48 -4.77
N GLY A 35 -5.75 -9.58 -3.71
CA GLY A 35 -4.83 -8.50 -3.33
C GLY A 35 -3.84 -8.24 -4.47
N ALA A 36 -3.63 -6.98 -4.85
CA ALA A 36 -2.65 -6.59 -5.89
C ALA A 36 -1.20 -6.62 -5.37
N THR A 37 -0.86 -7.64 -4.58
CA THR A 37 0.52 -8.00 -4.20
C THR A 37 1.28 -8.54 -5.41
N ASN A 38 2.59 -8.73 -5.32
CA ASN A 38 3.38 -9.32 -6.40
C ASN A 38 2.82 -10.66 -6.86
N GLN A 39 2.47 -11.54 -5.91
CA GLN A 39 1.84 -12.85 -6.24
C GLN A 39 0.43 -12.67 -6.81
N GLY A 40 -0.37 -11.75 -6.29
CA GLY A 40 -1.72 -11.52 -6.78
C GLY A 40 -1.75 -10.94 -8.19
N ARG A 41 -0.79 -10.07 -8.53
CA ARG A 41 -0.62 -9.51 -9.87
C ARG A 41 -0.16 -10.54 -10.90
N ASP A 42 0.52 -11.58 -10.47
CA ASP A 42 0.90 -12.73 -11.30
C ASP A 42 -0.26 -13.74 -11.43
N LEU A 43 -0.90 -14.09 -10.32
CA LEU A 43 -1.98 -15.07 -10.27
C LEU A 43 -3.25 -14.63 -11.02
N ALA A 44 -3.71 -13.40 -10.79
CA ALA A 44 -5.02 -12.97 -11.25
C ALA A 44 -5.18 -12.99 -12.78
N PRO A 45 -4.22 -12.49 -13.60
CA PRO A 45 -4.31 -12.57 -15.05
C PRO A 45 -4.32 -14.01 -15.56
N ARG A 46 -3.51 -14.88 -14.97
CA ARG A 46 -3.45 -16.29 -15.33
C ARG A 46 -4.78 -16.99 -15.04
N LEU A 47 -5.36 -16.69 -13.87
CA LEU A 47 -6.65 -17.25 -13.46
C LEU A 47 -7.80 -16.75 -14.32
N SER A 48 -7.86 -15.45 -14.63
CA SER A 48 -8.92 -14.86 -15.46
C SER A 48 -8.91 -15.46 -16.87
N CYS A 49 -7.72 -15.64 -17.44
CA CYS A 49 -7.54 -16.30 -18.73
C CYS A 49 -8.07 -17.75 -18.69
N ARG A 50 -7.72 -18.52 -17.65
CA ARG A 50 -8.18 -19.91 -17.48
C ARG A 50 -9.69 -20.03 -17.32
N LEU A 51 -10.30 -19.07 -16.62
CA LEU A 51 -11.75 -18.99 -16.40
C LEU A 51 -12.51 -18.33 -17.55
N LYS A 52 -11.79 -17.76 -18.52
CA LYS A 52 -12.34 -17.02 -19.67
C LYS A 52 -13.26 -15.88 -19.23
N THR A 53 -12.83 -15.13 -18.21
CA THR A 53 -13.56 -13.97 -17.67
C THR A 53 -12.69 -12.71 -17.71
N GLY A 54 -13.31 -11.53 -17.50
CA GLY A 54 -12.61 -10.25 -17.42
C GLY A 54 -11.87 -10.08 -16.09
N LEU A 55 -10.81 -9.25 -16.11
CA LEU A 55 -10.07 -8.85 -14.92
C LEU A 55 -9.80 -7.34 -14.95
N THR A 56 -10.18 -6.65 -13.89
CA THR A 56 -9.73 -5.27 -13.66
C THR A 56 -8.56 -5.27 -12.69
N ALA A 57 -7.42 -4.75 -13.12
CA ALA A 57 -6.21 -4.77 -12.32
C ALA A 57 -5.99 -3.47 -11.53
N ASP A 58 -5.43 -3.60 -10.31
CA ASP A 58 -4.96 -2.50 -9.48
C ASP A 58 -6.04 -1.47 -9.13
N THR A 59 -7.21 -1.98 -8.71
CA THR A 59 -8.36 -1.16 -8.34
C THR A 59 -8.14 -0.45 -7.01
N THR A 60 -8.64 0.77 -6.94
CA THR A 60 -8.59 1.63 -5.75
C THR A 60 -9.95 1.85 -5.13
N ASP A 61 -11.01 1.41 -5.82
CA ASP A 61 -12.35 1.39 -5.27
C ASP A 61 -13.17 0.26 -5.88
N VAL A 62 -14.01 -0.37 -5.06
CA VAL A 62 -14.88 -1.50 -5.44
C VAL A 62 -16.23 -1.30 -4.79
N ASP A 63 -17.29 -1.27 -5.60
CA ASP A 63 -18.65 -1.19 -5.11
C ASP A 63 -19.53 -2.29 -5.73
N TYR A 64 -20.63 -2.64 -5.09
CA TYR A 64 -21.54 -3.69 -5.54
C TYR A 64 -22.98 -3.16 -5.61
N ASP A 65 -23.54 -3.18 -6.81
CA ASP A 65 -24.95 -2.91 -7.02
C ASP A 65 -25.79 -4.18 -6.86
N ALA A 66 -26.49 -4.29 -5.75
CA ALA A 66 -27.35 -5.43 -5.45
C ALA A 66 -28.51 -5.60 -6.44
N LYS A 67 -28.92 -4.55 -7.18
CA LYS A 67 -30.03 -4.64 -8.15
C LYS A 67 -29.60 -5.28 -9.44
N SER A 68 -28.44 -4.92 -9.97
CA SER A 68 -27.90 -5.48 -11.20
C SER A 68 -27.03 -6.71 -10.96
N GLY A 69 -26.54 -6.94 -9.74
CA GLY A 69 -25.57 -7.97 -9.40
C GLY A 69 -24.18 -7.69 -9.98
N LEU A 70 -23.89 -6.42 -10.34
CA LEU A 70 -22.63 -6.01 -10.91
C LEU A 70 -21.71 -5.42 -9.86
N VAL A 71 -20.43 -5.75 -10.00
CA VAL A 71 -19.35 -5.12 -9.27
C VAL A 71 -18.74 -4.03 -10.14
N SER A 72 -18.65 -2.82 -9.62
CA SER A 72 -17.90 -1.72 -10.23
C SER A 72 -16.47 -1.75 -9.71
N TRP A 73 -15.52 -1.73 -10.64
CA TRP A 73 -14.09 -1.75 -10.37
C TRP A 73 -13.49 -0.43 -10.81
N THR A 74 -13.15 0.44 -9.88
CA THR A 74 -12.60 1.75 -10.19
C THR A 74 -11.08 1.73 -10.01
N ARG A 75 -10.36 2.23 -10.99
CA ARG A 75 -8.90 2.32 -10.99
C ARG A 75 -8.39 3.60 -11.62
N PRO A 76 -7.21 4.08 -11.20
CA PRO A 76 -6.53 5.17 -11.91
C PRO A 76 -6.12 4.73 -13.31
N ALA A 77 -6.31 5.62 -14.28
CA ALA A 77 -5.90 5.46 -15.67
C ALA A 77 -5.07 6.67 -16.13
N PHE A 78 -4.32 6.52 -17.22
CA PHE A 78 -3.50 7.58 -17.80
C PHE A 78 -2.61 8.32 -16.78
N GLY A 79 -1.86 7.55 -15.98
CA GLY A 79 -0.96 8.13 -14.97
C GLY A 79 -1.67 8.70 -13.73
N GLY A 80 -2.95 8.37 -13.53
CA GLY A 80 -3.73 8.85 -12.38
C GLY A 80 -4.60 10.08 -12.67
N ASN A 81 -4.55 10.61 -13.88
CA ASN A 81 -5.34 11.81 -14.24
C ASN A 81 -6.84 11.52 -14.44
N LEU A 82 -7.18 10.27 -14.67
CA LEU A 82 -8.56 9.82 -14.84
C LEU A 82 -8.83 8.61 -13.97
N MET A 83 -10.07 8.49 -13.51
CA MET A 83 -10.57 7.28 -12.84
C MET A 83 -11.46 6.52 -13.82
N ALA A 84 -11.12 5.27 -14.10
CA ALA A 84 -11.90 4.39 -14.95
C ALA A 84 -12.70 3.43 -14.09
N THR A 85 -14.03 3.43 -14.24
CA THR A 85 -14.92 2.44 -13.62
C THR A 85 -15.32 1.39 -14.66
N ILE A 86 -15.03 0.14 -14.36
CA ILE A 86 -15.11 -1.01 -15.27
C ILE A 86 -16.10 -2.02 -14.70
N PHE A 87 -16.90 -2.63 -15.59
CA PHE A 87 -17.88 -3.66 -15.24
C PHE A 87 -17.63 -4.93 -16.08
N CYS A 88 -18.01 -6.09 -15.53
CA CYS A 88 -18.01 -7.37 -16.23
C CYS A 88 -19.42 -7.96 -16.23
N PRO A 89 -20.33 -7.52 -17.13
CA PRO A 89 -21.75 -7.89 -17.07
C PRO A 89 -22.04 -9.34 -17.43
N GLU A 90 -21.29 -9.93 -18.36
CA GLU A 90 -21.63 -11.22 -18.96
C GLU A 90 -20.93 -12.42 -18.31
N LYS A 91 -19.72 -12.25 -17.80
CA LYS A 91 -18.89 -13.36 -17.30
C LYS A 91 -18.83 -13.40 -15.78
N ARG A 92 -18.63 -14.60 -15.26
CA ARG A 92 -18.46 -14.86 -13.82
C ARG A 92 -17.25 -15.78 -13.58
N PRO A 93 -16.55 -15.62 -12.46
CA PRO A 93 -16.68 -14.50 -11.52
C PRO A 93 -16.27 -13.17 -12.14
N GLN A 94 -16.84 -12.08 -11.62
CA GLN A 94 -16.32 -10.72 -11.88
C GLN A 94 -15.02 -10.58 -11.10
N MET A 95 -13.88 -10.32 -11.77
CA MET A 95 -12.59 -10.37 -11.11
C MET A 95 -11.92 -9.01 -11.07
N GLY A 96 -11.30 -8.71 -9.93
CA GLY A 96 -10.43 -7.55 -9.79
C GLY A 96 -9.28 -7.81 -8.83
N THR A 97 -8.13 -7.17 -9.09
CA THR A 97 -7.10 -7.04 -8.08
C THR A 97 -7.24 -5.71 -7.36
N VAL A 98 -7.21 -5.77 -6.02
CA VAL A 98 -7.39 -4.61 -5.15
C VAL A 98 -6.05 -4.20 -4.58
N ARG A 99 -5.71 -2.92 -4.69
CA ARG A 99 -4.45 -2.39 -4.17
C ARG A 99 -4.40 -2.54 -2.65
N PRO A 100 -3.30 -3.07 -2.08
CA PRO A 100 -3.12 -3.11 -0.63
C PRO A 100 -3.20 -1.72 0.00
N GLY A 101 -3.70 -1.64 1.23
CA GLY A 101 -3.78 -0.39 1.98
C GLY A 101 -4.87 0.60 1.52
N ILE A 102 -5.78 0.22 0.60
CA ILE A 102 -6.88 1.09 0.14
C ILE A 102 -8.05 1.10 1.11
N TYR A 103 -8.32 -0.04 1.72
CA TYR A 103 -9.42 -0.17 2.68
C TYR A 103 -8.88 -0.32 4.09
N ARG A 104 -9.54 0.34 5.04
CA ARG A 104 -9.27 0.13 6.47
C ARG A 104 -9.79 -1.23 6.89
N VAL A 105 -9.06 -1.88 7.79
CA VAL A 105 -9.52 -3.12 8.41
C VAL A 105 -10.76 -2.81 9.25
N PRO A 106 -11.91 -3.45 9.00
CA PRO A 106 -13.11 -3.21 9.79
C PRO A 106 -12.93 -3.73 11.22
N THR A 107 -13.64 -3.12 12.17
CA THR A 107 -13.67 -3.61 13.54
C THR A 107 -14.25 -5.01 13.58
N PRO A 108 -13.57 -6.01 14.19
CA PRO A 108 -14.09 -7.36 14.28
C PRO A 108 -15.42 -7.45 15.02
N GLU A 109 -16.40 -8.09 14.43
CA GLU A 109 -17.70 -8.40 15.08
C GLU A 109 -17.53 -9.68 15.91
N LYS A 110 -17.59 -9.54 17.25
CA LYS A 110 -17.30 -10.65 18.19
C LYS A 110 -18.26 -11.84 18.06
N ASP A 111 -19.49 -11.60 17.63
CA ASP A 111 -20.55 -12.63 17.55
C ASP A 111 -20.70 -13.28 16.19
N LYS A 112 -19.90 -12.85 15.21
CA LYS A 112 -19.97 -13.37 13.83
C LYS A 112 -19.30 -14.75 13.75
N LYS A 113 -20.10 -15.78 13.48
CA LYS A 113 -19.60 -17.15 13.29
C LYS A 113 -19.06 -17.30 11.87
N CYS A 114 -17.89 -17.93 11.75
CA CYS A 114 -17.27 -18.30 10.48
C CYS A 114 -17.38 -19.80 10.24
N GLU A 115 -17.89 -20.21 9.07
CA GLU A 115 -17.83 -21.60 8.64
C GLU A 115 -16.47 -21.84 7.95
N LEU A 116 -15.68 -22.77 8.48
CA LEU A 116 -14.42 -23.19 7.89
C LEU A 116 -14.64 -24.46 7.06
N ARG A 117 -14.44 -24.38 5.74
CA ARG A 117 -14.47 -25.53 4.84
C ARG A 117 -13.05 -25.89 4.42
N ARG A 118 -12.72 -27.16 4.49
CA ARG A 118 -11.46 -27.72 3.98
C ARG A 118 -11.75 -28.40 2.65
N GLU A 119 -10.96 -28.06 1.64
CA GLU A 119 -11.03 -28.65 0.31
C GLU A 119 -9.71 -29.34 0.01
N ASP A 120 -9.78 -30.58 -0.41
CA ASP A 120 -8.64 -31.35 -0.89
C ASP A 120 -8.57 -31.23 -2.42
N ILE A 121 -7.53 -30.56 -2.90
CA ILE A 121 -7.31 -30.29 -4.33
C ILE A 121 -5.91 -30.75 -4.66
N HIS A 122 -5.80 -31.93 -5.26
CA HIS A 122 -4.52 -32.45 -5.74
C HIS A 122 -4.09 -31.80 -7.04
N PHE A 123 -2.86 -31.36 -7.09
CA PHE A 123 -2.22 -30.84 -8.28
C PHE A 123 -1.02 -31.72 -8.67
N ASP A 124 -0.97 -32.09 -9.95
CA ASP A 124 0.18 -32.84 -10.47
C ASP A 124 1.40 -31.91 -10.59
N LYS A 125 2.39 -32.13 -9.72
CA LYS A 125 3.62 -31.33 -9.66
C LYS A 125 4.41 -31.34 -10.97
N SER A 126 4.27 -32.36 -11.80
CA SER A 126 4.91 -32.42 -13.12
C SER A 126 4.43 -31.32 -14.07
N LEU A 127 3.30 -30.68 -13.77
CA LEU A 127 2.75 -29.57 -14.54
C LEU A 127 3.30 -28.20 -14.13
N ILE A 128 4.11 -28.13 -13.07
CA ILE A 128 4.80 -26.88 -12.66
C ILE A 128 5.96 -26.66 -13.63
N ARG A 129 5.94 -25.51 -14.30
CA ARG A 129 6.92 -25.16 -15.33
C ARG A 129 8.06 -24.28 -14.83
N THR A 130 8.00 -23.86 -13.57
CA THR A 130 8.98 -22.97 -12.96
C THR A 130 9.40 -23.52 -11.61
N GLU A 131 10.68 -23.38 -11.27
CA GLU A 131 11.25 -23.77 -9.98
C GLU A 131 11.83 -22.54 -9.29
N VAL A 132 11.59 -22.43 -7.98
CA VAL A 132 12.24 -21.40 -7.15
C VAL A 132 13.63 -21.92 -6.82
N THR A 133 14.65 -21.38 -7.48
CA THR A 133 16.05 -21.81 -7.28
C THR A 133 16.66 -21.19 -6.03
N GLU A 134 16.28 -19.96 -5.68
CA GLU A 134 16.81 -19.24 -4.52
C GLU A 134 15.82 -18.22 -4.02
N ARG A 135 15.80 -18.01 -2.71
CA ARG A 135 15.09 -16.89 -2.05
C ARG A 135 16.13 -16.03 -1.34
N ILE A 136 16.28 -14.83 -1.82
CA ILE A 136 17.11 -13.81 -1.18
C ILE A 136 16.17 -12.99 -0.29
N ALA A 137 16.23 -13.23 1.03
CA ALA A 137 15.55 -12.37 1.97
C ALA A 137 16.34 -11.05 2.06
N GLU A 138 15.77 -9.95 1.62
CA GLU A 138 16.27 -8.64 2.05
C GLU A 138 16.14 -8.61 3.57
N ILE A 139 17.27 -8.47 4.26
CA ILE A 139 17.28 -8.22 5.70
C ILE A 139 16.66 -6.83 5.85
N ALA A 140 15.37 -6.79 6.09
CA ALA A 140 14.73 -5.60 6.62
C ALA A 140 15.41 -5.39 7.98
N ASN A 141 16.45 -4.55 8.01
CA ASN A 141 16.90 -3.95 9.26
C ASN A 141 15.62 -3.47 9.95
N ASP A 142 15.52 -3.59 11.27
CA ASP A 142 14.39 -3.34 12.19
C ASP A 142 13.51 -2.08 11.91
N MET A 143 13.42 -1.67 10.66
CA MET A 143 12.63 -0.54 10.20
C MET A 143 11.17 -1.00 10.04
N LEU A 144 10.28 -0.36 10.74
CA LEU A 144 8.83 -0.45 10.56
C LEU A 144 8.52 -0.50 9.06
N ALA A 145 7.83 -1.55 8.62
CA ALA A 145 7.38 -1.64 7.23
C ALA A 145 6.52 -0.42 6.93
N LEU A 146 6.82 0.30 5.84
CA LEU A 146 6.11 1.54 5.48
C LEU A 146 4.60 1.35 5.43
N GLU A 147 4.15 0.17 4.99
CA GLU A 147 2.73 -0.13 4.85
C GLU A 147 1.98 -0.25 6.19
N ASP A 148 2.70 -0.60 7.26
CA ASP A 148 2.15 -0.83 8.60
C ASP A 148 2.44 0.35 9.55
N ALA A 149 3.19 1.36 9.10
CA ALA A 149 3.60 2.48 9.94
C ALA A 149 2.44 3.43 10.24
N GLU A 150 2.27 3.79 11.51
CA GLU A 150 1.29 4.81 11.93
C GLU A 150 1.72 6.23 11.59
N ILE A 151 3.02 6.48 11.54
CA ILE A 151 3.61 7.78 11.20
C ILE A 151 4.68 7.56 10.14
N ILE A 152 4.69 8.39 9.11
CA ILE A 152 5.70 8.36 8.04
C ILE A 152 6.27 9.77 7.85
N VAL A 153 7.59 9.87 7.84
CA VAL A 153 8.31 11.07 7.44
C VAL A 153 8.97 10.80 6.08
N SER A 154 8.57 11.55 5.07
CA SER A 154 8.99 11.30 3.69
C SER A 154 9.78 12.45 3.10
N GLY A 155 10.94 12.12 2.51
CA GLY A 155 11.81 13.08 1.84
C GLY A 155 11.62 13.11 0.32
N GLY A 156 11.61 14.30 -0.25
CA GLY A 156 11.58 14.50 -1.70
C GLY A 156 12.93 14.91 -2.28
N ARG A 157 12.95 15.22 -3.59
CA ARG A 157 14.13 15.76 -4.26
C ARG A 157 14.61 17.08 -3.66
N GLY A 158 13.72 17.82 -2.97
CA GLY A 158 14.07 19.06 -2.27
C GLY A 158 15.05 18.89 -1.10
N VAL A 159 15.30 17.66 -0.63
CA VAL A 159 16.35 17.33 0.34
C VAL A 159 17.76 17.54 -0.23
N GLY A 160 17.94 17.37 -1.53
CA GLY A 160 19.15 17.77 -2.25
C GLY A 160 20.25 16.73 -2.36
N SER A 161 20.50 15.90 -1.33
CA SER A 161 21.51 14.84 -1.35
C SER A 161 21.19 13.68 -0.42
N ALA A 162 21.93 12.56 -0.54
CA ALA A 162 21.84 11.42 0.35
C ALA A 162 22.27 11.77 1.80
N GLU A 163 23.32 12.57 1.94
CA GLU A 163 23.80 13.04 3.25
C GLU A 163 22.73 13.88 3.96
N ASN A 164 22.08 14.75 3.22
CA ASN A 164 21.03 15.61 3.74
C ASN A 164 19.78 14.81 4.15
N PHE A 165 19.60 13.58 3.65
CA PHE A 165 18.49 12.73 4.02
C PHE A 165 18.51 12.33 5.50
N GLU A 166 19.65 12.52 6.15
CA GLU A 166 19.79 12.33 7.60
C GLU A 166 18.84 13.22 8.42
N ILE A 167 18.50 14.40 7.93
CA ILE A 167 17.53 15.27 8.63
C ILE A 167 16.12 14.65 8.66
N ILE A 168 15.76 13.90 7.59
CA ILE A 168 14.50 13.16 7.51
C ILE A 168 14.51 12.00 8.50
N ARG A 169 15.62 11.26 8.59
CA ARG A 169 15.79 10.17 9.55
C ARG A 169 15.68 10.67 10.99
N ARG A 170 16.36 11.76 11.32
CA ARG A 170 16.29 12.38 12.67
C ARG A 170 14.86 12.77 13.06
N LEU A 171 14.08 13.34 12.15
CA LEU A 171 12.67 13.66 12.43
C LEU A 171 11.84 12.37 12.58
N ALA A 172 12.11 11.35 11.76
CA ALA A 172 11.44 10.05 11.86
C ALA A 172 11.74 9.36 13.19
N ASP A 173 13.02 9.34 13.60
CA ASP A 173 13.44 8.75 14.88
C ASP A 173 12.78 9.46 16.07
N GLU A 174 12.71 10.79 16.03
CA GLU A 174 12.05 11.58 17.08
C GLU A 174 10.56 11.23 17.22
N LEU A 175 9.90 10.90 16.12
CA LEU A 175 8.47 10.54 16.10
C LEU A 175 8.20 9.04 16.26
N GLY A 176 9.24 8.19 16.22
CA GLY A 176 9.07 6.73 16.07
C GLY A 176 8.42 6.37 14.74
N ALA A 177 8.73 7.11 13.69
CA ALA A 177 8.13 7.04 12.37
C ALA A 177 8.95 6.20 11.39
N ALA A 178 8.29 5.64 10.38
CA ALA A 178 8.99 5.07 9.25
C ALA A 178 9.47 6.16 8.27
N VAL A 179 10.59 5.89 7.58
CA VAL A 179 11.16 6.81 6.59
C VAL A 179 10.66 6.46 5.20
N GLY A 180 9.97 7.40 4.56
CA GLY A 180 9.53 7.30 3.18
C GLY A 180 10.31 8.21 2.22
N ALA A 181 10.10 8.02 0.93
CA ALA A 181 10.72 8.87 -0.10
C ALA A 181 9.84 9.01 -1.34
N SER A 182 10.01 10.12 -2.04
CA SER A 182 9.46 10.26 -3.38
C SER A 182 10.32 9.48 -4.39
N ARG A 183 9.71 9.06 -5.51
CA ARG A 183 10.45 8.44 -6.61
C ARG A 183 11.66 9.27 -7.06
N ALA A 184 11.51 10.59 -7.15
CA ALA A 184 12.59 11.46 -7.56
C ALA A 184 13.79 11.48 -6.60
N ALA A 185 13.60 11.22 -5.30
CA ALA A 185 14.68 11.06 -4.34
C ALA A 185 15.37 9.70 -4.48
N VAL A 186 14.59 8.64 -4.75
CA VAL A 186 15.12 7.29 -5.03
C VAL A 186 15.91 7.27 -6.34
N ASP A 187 15.34 7.81 -7.43
CA ASP A 187 16.00 7.88 -8.74
C ASP A 187 17.30 8.71 -8.67
N ALA A 188 17.39 9.68 -7.76
CA ALA A 188 18.60 10.47 -7.47
C ALA A 188 19.61 9.76 -6.55
N GLY A 189 19.31 8.56 -6.06
CA GLY A 189 20.18 7.77 -5.19
C GLY A 189 20.28 8.27 -3.74
N PHE A 190 19.32 9.10 -3.27
CA PHE A 190 19.35 9.62 -1.89
C PHE A 190 18.96 8.56 -0.86
N ILE A 191 18.15 7.58 -1.27
CA ILE A 191 17.66 6.49 -0.42
C ILE A 191 17.25 5.30 -1.31
N GLU A 192 17.20 4.12 -0.73
CA GLU A 192 16.87 2.87 -1.42
C GLU A 192 15.40 2.82 -1.86
N GLN A 193 15.12 2.02 -2.89
CA GLN A 193 13.80 1.87 -3.51
C GLN A 193 12.73 1.33 -2.54
N ILE A 194 13.12 0.58 -1.50
CA ILE A 194 12.19 0.03 -0.50
C ILE A 194 11.42 1.13 0.25
N HIS A 195 11.96 2.35 0.30
CA HIS A 195 11.35 3.53 0.91
C HIS A 195 10.42 4.30 -0.02
N GLN A 196 10.30 3.89 -1.29
CA GLN A 196 9.53 4.64 -2.26
C GLN A 196 8.03 4.58 -1.98
N VAL A 197 7.42 5.77 -1.81
CA VAL A 197 5.96 5.96 -1.69
C VAL A 197 5.42 6.52 -3.00
N GLY A 198 4.35 5.92 -3.51
CA GLY A 198 3.68 6.38 -4.73
C GLY A 198 3.08 5.25 -5.56
N LEU A 199 2.60 5.60 -6.74
CA LEU A 199 1.94 4.69 -7.68
C LEU A 199 2.80 3.48 -8.09
N THR A 200 4.11 3.70 -8.21
CA THR A 200 5.11 2.67 -8.58
C THR A 200 5.92 2.15 -7.40
N GLY A 201 5.65 2.64 -6.21
CA GLY A 201 6.22 2.21 -4.94
C GLY A 201 5.14 1.65 -4.01
N LYS A 202 5.32 1.91 -2.73
CA LYS A 202 4.38 1.49 -1.68
C LYS A 202 3.21 2.46 -1.58
N THR A 203 2.01 1.94 -1.33
CA THR A 203 0.83 2.72 -0.97
C THR A 203 0.65 2.62 0.54
N VAL A 204 0.53 3.77 1.19
CA VAL A 204 0.51 3.91 2.65
C VAL A 204 -0.70 4.71 3.11
N GLN A 205 -1.18 4.42 4.32
CA GLN A 205 -2.28 5.14 4.97
C GLN A 205 -1.98 5.36 6.47
N PRO A 206 -0.91 6.09 6.79
CA PRO A 206 -0.57 6.39 8.18
C PRO A 206 -1.59 7.37 8.79
N LYS A 207 -1.61 7.44 10.11
CA LYS A 207 -2.31 8.50 10.85
C LYS A 207 -1.70 9.89 10.56
N LEU A 208 -0.36 9.92 10.37
CA LEU A 208 0.36 11.15 10.05
C LEU A 208 1.40 10.89 8.96
N TYR A 209 1.32 11.68 7.90
CA TYR A 209 2.30 11.72 6.82
C TYR A 209 2.96 13.09 6.73
N ILE A 210 4.27 13.17 6.93
CA ILE A 210 5.04 14.42 6.83
C ILE A 210 5.82 14.41 5.51
N ALA A 211 5.45 15.28 4.59
CA ALA A 211 6.07 15.42 3.27
C ALA A 211 7.10 16.56 3.26
N CYS A 212 8.38 16.23 3.26
CA CYS A 212 9.49 17.20 3.32
C CYS A 212 10.15 17.37 1.95
N GLY A 213 10.07 18.56 1.36
CA GLY A 213 10.67 18.85 0.06
C GLY A 213 10.11 18.03 -1.10
N ILE A 214 8.86 17.61 -0.99
CA ILE A 214 8.10 16.85 -2.00
C ILE A 214 7.20 17.80 -2.77
N SER A 215 7.25 17.78 -4.10
CA SER A 215 6.43 18.65 -4.94
C SER A 215 4.95 18.27 -4.99
N GLY A 216 4.62 16.99 -4.75
CA GLY A 216 3.23 16.52 -4.82
C GLY A 216 2.78 16.10 -6.21
N ALA A 217 3.68 15.50 -6.99
CA ALA A 217 3.29 14.85 -8.25
C ALA A 217 2.16 13.84 -8.03
N ILE A 218 1.23 13.72 -8.99
CA ILE A 218 0.04 12.86 -8.89
C ILE A 218 0.40 11.42 -8.52
N GLN A 219 1.52 10.91 -9.05
CA GLN A 219 1.99 9.56 -8.78
C GLN A 219 2.41 9.35 -7.32
N HIS A 220 2.99 10.37 -6.68
CA HIS A 220 3.32 10.34 -5.25
C HIS A 220 2.06 10.46 -4.40
N ARG A 221 1.20 11.44 -4.74
CA ARG A 221 -0.07 11.67 -4.04
C ARG A 221 -0.94 10.43 -4.02
N ALA A 222 -1.02 9.69 -5.13
CA ALA A 222 -1.78 8.43 -5.21
C ALA A 222 -1.31 7.35 -4.21
N GLY A 223 -0.08 7.41 -3.73
CA GLY A 223 0.46 6.47 -2.75
C GLY A 223 0.24 6.87 -1.29
N MET A 224 -0.19 8.11 -0.99
CA MET A 224 -0.27 8.60 0.39
C MET A 224 -1.53 9.42 0.71
N ILE A 225 -2.37 9.69 -0.28
CA ILE A 225 -3.58 10.53 -0.10
C ILE A 225 -4.58 9.95 0.91
N GLY A 226 -4.50 8.65 1.20
CA GLY A 226 -5.32 7.97 2.22
C GLY A 226 -4.86 8.22 3.66
N SER A 227 -3.81 9.00 3.91
CA SER A 227 -3.34 9.37 5.25
C SER A 227 -4.39 10.19 5.98
N ASP A 228 -4.53 10.00 7.31
CA ASP A 228 -5.50 10.74 8.10
C ASP A 228 -5.14 12.23 8.21
N MET A 229 -3.85 12.51 8.34
CA MET A 229 -3.29 13.86 8.41
C MET A 229 -2.04 13.97 7.53
N ILE A 230 -1.98 15.01 6.72
CA ILE A 230 -0.84 15.29 5.85
C ILE A 230 -0.25 16.65 6.24
N VAL A 231 1.02 16.65 6.61
CA VAL A 231 1.81 17.85 6.85
C VAL A 231 2.80 18.02 5.70
N ALA A 232 2.80 19.16 5.03
CA ALA A 232 3.70 19.43 3.92
C ALA A 232 4.69 20.56 4.29
N ILE A 233 5.97 20.34 4.05
CA ILE A 233 7.05 21.34 4.20
C ILE A 233 7.69 21.51 2.83
N ASN A 234 7.55 22.69 2.24
CA ASN A 234 8.14 23.00 0.94
C ASN A 234 8.47 24.51 0.85
N LYS A 235 9.57 24.83 0.21
CA LYS A 235 9.96 26.23 -0.05
C LYS A 235 9.15 26.88 -1.18
N ASP A 236 8.56 26.09 -2.06
CA ASP A 236 7.72 26.57 -3.15
C ASP A 236 6.25 26.64 -2.67
N PRO A 237 5.67 27.84 -2.47
CA PRO A 237 4.30 27.98 -2.00
C PRO A 237 3.26 27.46 -3.02
N THR A 238 3.65 27.25 -4.27
CA THR A 238 2.77 26.77 -5.35
C THR A 238 2.88 25.26 -5.56
N ALA A 239 3.65 24.56 -4.73
CA ALA A 239 3.83 23.11 -4.86
C ALA A 239 2.48 22.37 -4.69
N PRO A 240 2.12 21.50 -5.64
CA PRO A 240 0.83 20.78 -5.61
C PRO A 240 0.60 19.91 -4.36
N ILE A 241 1.64 19.65 -3.55
CA ILE A 241 1.49 18.94 -2.29
C ILE A 241 0.60 19.70 -1.31
N PHE A 242 0.57 21.03 -1.38
CA PHE A 242 -0.25 21.86 -0.51
C PHE A 242 -1.75 21.73 -0.81
N ASP A 243 -2.14 21.32 -2.03
CA ASP A 243 -3.56 21.10 -2.38
C ASP A 243 -4.21 19.99 -1.53
N ILE A 244 -3.42 19.05 -1.03
CA ILE A 244 -3.89 17.89 -0.25
C ILE A 244 -3.41 17.91 1.19
N ALA A 245 -2.58 18.86 1.58
CA ALA A 245 -2.04 18.96 2.93
C ALA A 245 -3.11 19.45 3.92
N THR A 246 -3.19 18.80 5.08
CA THR A 246 -3.97 19.28 6.23
C THR A 246 -3.30 20.52 6.82
N TYR A 247 -1.96 20.51 6.87
CA TYR A 247 -1.13 21.64 7.31
C TYR A 247 0.03 21.84 6.35
N GLY A 248 0.24 23.07 5.92
CA GLY A 248 1.33 23.46 5.03
C GLY A 248 2.28 24.45 5.70
N ILE A 249 3.57 24.18 5.63
CA ILE A 249 4.63 25.07 6.08
C ILE A 249 5.45 25.47 4.86
N VAL A 250 5.36 26.74 4.49
CA VAL A 250 6.18 27.29 3.41
C VAL A 250 7.50 27.77 4.00
N GLY A 251 8.60 27.06 3.71
CA GLY A 251 9.90 27.34 4.28
C GLY A 251 10.97 26.35 3.84
N ASP A 252 12.22 26.65 4.23
CA ASP A 252 13.33 25.73 4.03
C ASP A 252 13.25 24.58 5.03
N LEU A 253 13.25 23.35 4.54
CA LEU A 253 13.17 22.16 5.40
C LEU A 253 14.35 22.06 6.39
N PHE A 254 15.52 22.62 6.05
CA PHE A 254 16.70 22.62 6.92
C PHE A 254 16.57 23.59 8.11
N GLU A 255 15.70 24.59 8.00
CA GLU A 255 15.35 25.48 9.10
C GLU A 255 14.12 24.95 9.87
N VAL A 256 13.10 24.49 9.14
CA VAL A 256 11.82 24.07 9.73
C VAL A 256 11.94 22.78 10.53
N ILE A 257 12.65 21.76 10.01
CA ILE A 257 12.71 20.44 10.66
C ILE A 257 13.40 20.49 12.03
N PRO A 258 14.55 21.17 12.22
CA PRO A 258 15.15 21.30 13.55
C PRO A 258 14.22 21.96 14.56
N LEU A 259 13.54 23.05 14.18
CA LEU A 259 12.57 23.73 15.04
C LEU A 259 11.37 22.82 15.37
N LEU A 260 10.93 22.00 14.42
CA LEU A 260 9.85 21.05 14.65
C LEU A 260 10.29 19.95 15.64
N ILE A 261 11.51 19.44 15.52
CA ILE A 261 12.08 18.46 16.47
C ILE A 261 12.12 19.04 17.87
N ASP A 262 12.62 20.29 18.02
CA ASP A 262 12.70 20.96 19.32
C ASP A 262 11.30 21.19 19.93
N ALA A 263 10.33 21.57 19.11
CA ALA A 263 8.94 21.75 19.55
C ALA A 263 8.28 20.41 20.00
N ILE A 264 8.56 19.31 19.28
CA ILE A 264 8.07 17.97 19.65
C ILE A 264 8.64 17.54 21.00
N ARG A 265 9.94 17.77 21.24
CA ARG A 265 10.60 17.45 22.51
C ARG A 265 10.01 18.25 23.65
N ALA A 266 9.86 19.56 23.47
CA ALA A 266 9.27 20.43 24.48
C ALA A 266 7.84 20.00 24.85
N ALA A 267 7.01 19.69 23.86
CA ALA A 267 5.63 19.20 24.10
C ALA A 267 5.60 17.88 24.88
N ARG A 268 6.51 16.94 24.59
CA ARG A 268 6.61 15.67 25.32
C ARG A 268 7.04 15.87 26.77
N GLU A 269 7.92 16.82 27.05
CA GLU A 269 8.34 17.16 28.40
C GLU A 269 7.19 17.78 29.21
N GLU A 270 6.40 18.65 28.61
CA GLU A 270 5.20 19.23 29.22
C GLU A 270 4.15 18.15 29.56
N ASP A 271 3.84 17.23 28.64
CA ASP A 271 2.89 16.15 28.87
C ASP A 271 3.37 15.19 29.99
N SER A 272 4.66 14.88 30.01
CA SER A 272 5.25 14.05 31.08
C SER A 272 5.19 14.74 32.44
N CYS A 273 5.33 16.04 32.49
CA CYS A 273 5.22 16.84 33.70
C CYS A 273 3.78 16.92 34.23
N ILE A 274 2.79 16.96 33.33
CA ILE A 274 1.37 16.98 33.68
C ILE A 274 0.94 15.61 34.24
N LEU A 275 1.37 14.50 33.61
CA LEU A 275 1.10 13.14 34.08
C LEU A 275 1.69 12.84 35.47
N ASN A 276 2.92 13.32 35.72
CA ASN A 276 3.58 13.17 37.02
C ASN A 276 2.99 14.05 38.14
N LYS A 277 2.20 15.09 37.81
CA LYS A 277 1.48 15.92 38.79
C LYS A 277 0.06 15.42 39.09
N ALA A 278 -0.45 14.48 38.28
CA ALA A 278 -1.78 13.88 38.43
C ALA A 278 -1.79 12.53 39.17
N LEU A 279 -0.61 11.99 39.47
CA LEU A 279 -0.36 10.82 40.34
C LEU A 279 0.07 11.27 41.75
#